data_514562135840f132539e6ecd4e6c6154
#
_entry.id   514562135840f132539e6ecd4e6c6154
#
_cell.length_a   1.000
_cell.length_b   1.000
_cell.length_c   1.000
_cell.angle_alpha   90.00
_cell.angle_beta   90.00
_cell.angle_gamma   90.00
#
_symmetry.space_group_name_H-M   'P 1'
#
loop_
_entity.id
_entity.type
_entity.pdbx_description
1 polymer ?
#
loop_
_entity_poly.entity_id
_entity_poly.type
_entity_poly.pdbx_seq_one_letter_code
_entity_poly.pdbx_strand_id
1 'polypeptide(L)'
;MSKYWNIKTQGIEPYVAGEQPKDGQRVIKLNTNENPYAPSPAIKEVLKNFDIDTLRLYPDTNSTVFIDAVASVYGVSRENVFAGNGSDEVLAICWQALYEKMGNTDKKVLMP
;
A
#
# COMPACT_ATOMS: atom_id res chain seq x y z
N MET A 1 25.48 11.20 -9.60
CA MET A 1 24.80 9.88 -9.46
C MET A 1 25.78 8.88 -8.85
N SER A 2 25.29 7.93 -8.06
CA SER A 2 26.16 6.93 -7.45
C SER A 2 26.67 5.91 -8.47
N LYS A 3 27.96 5.58 -8.44
CA LYS A 3 28.57 4.53 -9.28
C LYS A 3 28.02 3.11 -9.02
N TYR A 4 27.27 2.95 -7.93
CA TYR A 4 26.66 1.68 -7.53
C TYR A 4 25.25 1.48 -8.08
N TRP A 5 24.66 2.49 -8.70
CA TRP A 5 23.33 2.38 -9.29
C TRP A 5 23.41 1.67 -10.63
N ASN A 6 22.46 0.77 -10.86
CA ASN A 6 22.31 0.16 -12.18
C ASN A 6 21.75 1.17 -13.20
N ILE A 7 21.84 0.83 -14.47
CA ILE A 7 21.41 1.73 -15.58
C ILE A 7 19.95 2.13 -15.46
N LYS A 8 19.07 1.19 -15.08
CA LYS A 8 17.64 1.47 -14.90
C LYS A 8 17.39 2.51 -13.82
N THR A 9 18.05 2.36 -12.68
CA THR A 9 17.92 3.31 -11.55
C THR A 9 18.48 4.69 -11.87
N GLN A 10 19.52 4.76 -12.72
CA GLN A 10 20.08 6.04 -13.16
C GLN A 10 19.12 6.85 -14.05
N GLY A 11 18.20 6.17 -14.74
CA GLY A 11 17.19 6.80 -15.61
C GLY A 11 15.88 7.12 -14.91
N ILE A 12 15.74 6.82 -13.61
CA ILE A 12 14.51 7.13 -12.85
C ILE A 12 14.58 8.57 -12.31
N GLU A 13 13.57 9.37 -12.63
CA GLU A 13 13.37 10.65 -11.96
C GLU A 13 12.80 10.41 -10.55
N PRO A 14 13.36 11.08 -9.52
CA PRO A 14 12.82 10.96 -8.17
C PRO A 14 11.39 11.45 -8.10
N TYR A 15 10.56 10.75 -7.33
CA TYR A 15 9.23 11.23 -7.02
C TYR A 15 9.28 12.56 -6.26
N VAL A 16 8.53 13.54 -6.75
CA VAL A 16 8.33 14.82 -6.07
C VAL A 16 6.93 14.80 -5.46
N ALA A 17 6.87 14.86 -4.14
CA ALA A 17 5.60 14.91 -3.43
C ALA A 17 4.80 16.17 -3.81
N GLY A 18 3.48 16.01 -3.92
CA GLY A 18 2.59 17.14 -4.13
C GLY A 18 2.70 18.17 -3.00
N GLU A 19 2.31 19.41 -3.31
CA GLU A 19 2.35 20.50 -2.34
C GLU A 19 1.58 20.15 -1.06
N GLN A 20 2.21 20.39 0.08
CA GLN A 20 1.60 20.25 1.40
C GLN A 20 1.26 21.64 1.96
N PRO A 21 0.04 21.83 2.52
CA PRO A 21 -0.32 23.10 3.13
C PRO A 21 0.60 23.39 4.31
N LYS A 22 1.01 24.67 4.44
CA LYS A 22 1.77 25.12 5.60
C LYS A 22 0.85 25.28 6.80
N ASP A 23 1.40 25.13 7.99
CA ASP A 23 0.65 25.28 9.24
C ASP A 23 -0.10 26.61 9.29
N GLY A 24 -1.37 26.55 9.71
CA GLY A 24 -2.24 27.73 9.82
C GLY A 24 -2.97 28.12 8.53
N GLN A 25 -2.70 27.49 7.41
CA GLN A 25 -3.46 27.72 6.18
C GLN A 25 -4.72 26.84 6.14
N ARG A 26 -5.89 27.50 5.99
CA ARG A 26 -7.14 26.79 5.71
C ARG A 26 -7.25 26.55 4.21
N VAL A 27 -6.92 25.33 3.79
CA VAL A 27 -7.02 24.92 2.38
C VAL A 27 -7.97 23.73 2.25
N ILE A 28 -8.60 23.60 1.08
CA ILE A 28 -9.32 22.40 0.70
C ILE A 28 -8.33 21.52 -0.06
N LYS A 29 -7.86 20.46 0.57
CA LYS A 29 -6.87 19.55 0.01
C LYS A 29 -7.57 18.45 -0.78
N LEU A 30 -7.35 18.44 -2.09
CA LEU A 30 -7.94 17.44 -3.02
C LEU A 30 -6.91 16.50 -3.65
N ASN A 31 -5.63 16.68 -3.31
CA ASN A 31 -4.57 15.78 -3.72
C ASN A 31 -4.41 14.63 -2.71
N THR A 32 -3.62 13.60 -3.07
CA THR A 32 -3.25 12.46 -2.21
C THR A 32 -4.38 11.53 -1.75
N ASN A 33 -5.63 11.75 -2.18
CA ASN A 33 -6.78 10.88 -1.90
C ASN A 33 -6.98 10.58 -0.40
N GLU A 34 -6.73 11.57 0.46
CA GLU A 34 -6.94 11.41 1.90
C GLU A 34 -8.43 11.29 2.23
N ASN A 35 -8.76 10.37 3.16
CA ASN A 35 -10.12 10.23 3.63
C ASN A 35 -10.49 11.41 4.55
N PRO A 36 -11.53 12.21 4.25
CA PRO A 36 -11.94 13.35 5.08
C PRO A 36 -12.60 12.93 6.40
N TYR A 37 -12.99 11.69 6.54
CA TYR A 37 -13.61 11.16 7.76
C TYR A 37 -12.59 10.53 8.68
N ALA A 38 -12.71 10.82 9.96
CA ALA A 38 -11.92 10.16 11.00
C ALA A 38 -12.24 8.64 11.05
N PRO A 39 -11.29 7.81 11.48
CA PRO A 39 -11.55 6.40 11.70
C PRO A 39 -12.61 6.18 12.77
N SER A 40 -13.22 4.99 12.77
CA SER A 40 -14.21 4.61 13.78
C SER A 40 -13.70 4.85 15.20
N PRO A 41 -14.54 5.36 16.12
CA PRO A 41 -14.17 5.51 17.54
C PRO A 41 -13.66 4.21 18.19
N ALA A 42 -14.11 3.04 17.72
CA ALA A 42 -13.61 1.75 18.18
C ALA A 42 -12.09 1.58 18.01
N ILE A 43 -11.48 2.22 17.01
CA ILE A 43 -10.03 2.18 16.80
C ILE A 43 -9.25 2.76 18.00
N LYS A 44 -9.81 3.79 18.65
CA LYS A 44 -9.16 4.38 19.85
C LYS A 44 -9.03 3.37 20.98
N GLU A 45 -10.05 2.53 21.17
CA GLU A 45 -10.03 1.51 22.23
C GLU A 45 -9.05 0.37 21.88
N VAL A 46 -8.98 -0.02 20.60
CA VAL A 46 -8.00 -1.01 20.14
C VAL A 46 -6.58 -0.51 20.39
N LEU A 47 -6.28 0.73 19.98
CA LEU A 47 -4.94 1.32 20.15
C LEU A 47 -4.56 1.52 21.63
N LYS A 48 -5.54 1.90 22.48
CA LYS A 48 -5.32 2.07 23.91
C LYS A 48 -4.98 0.76 24.62
N ASN A 49 -5.57 -0.34 24.18
CA ASN A 49 -5.37 -1.66 24.75
C ASN A 49 -4.30 -2.47 24.02
N PHE A 50 -3.62 -1.87 23.04
CA PHE A 50 -2.58 -2.54 22.29
C PHE A 50 -1.34 -2.75 23.16
N ASP A 51 -0.87 -3.98 23.21
CA ASP A 51 0.37 -4.35 23.92
C ASP A 51 1.58 -3.96 23.07
N ILE A 52 2.19 -2.81 23.40
CA ILE A 52 3.36 -2.27 22.72
C ILE A 52 4.55 -3.21 22.79
N ASP A 53 4.68 -4.02 23.83
CA ASP A 53 5.79 -4.97 23.97
C ASP A 53 5.79 -6.05 22.88
N THR A 54 4.64 -6.30 22.26
CA THR A 54 4.54 -7.22 21.11
C THR A 54 5.25 -6.71 19.86
N LEU A 55 5.48 -5.40 19.72
CA LEU A 55 6.15 -4.82 18.54
C LEU A 55 7.60 -5.31 18.37
N ARG A 56 8.24 -5.84 19.41
CA ARG A 56 9.58 -6.45 19.34
C ARG A 56 9.59 -7.83 18.71
N LEU A 57 8.44 -8.43 18.53
CA LEU A 57 8.28 -9.78 17.98
C LEU A 57 8.05 -9.73 16.47
N TYR A 58 8.41 -10.81 15.79
CA TYR A 58 8.00 -10.96 14.39
C TYR A 58 6.47 -11.02 14.29
N PRO A 59 5.89 -10.31 13.33
CA PRO A 59 4.45 -10.41 13.07
C PRO A 59 4.08 -11.79 12.49
N ASP A 60 2.78 -12.07 12.46
CA ASP A 60 2.26 -13.18 11.66
C ASP A 60 2.56 -12.93 10.17
N THR A 61 3.43 -13.79 9.62
CA THR A 61 3.89 -13.67 8.23
C THR A 61 2.78 -13.80 7.20
N ASN A 62 1.67 -14.42 7.56
CA ASN A 62 0.50 -14.62 6.70
C ASN A 62 -0.59 -13.56 6.91
N SER A 63 -0.40 -12.62 7.84
CA SER A 63 -1.41 -11.63 8.21
C SER A 63 -2.80 -12.24 8.45
N THR A 64 -2.85 -13.41 9.10
CA THR A 64 -4.02 -14.29 9.18
C THR A 64 -5.26 -13.57 9.68
N VAL A 65 -5.15 -12.85 10.80
CA VAL A 65 -6.27 -12.12 11.41
C VAL A 65 -6.85 -11.07 10.45
N PHE A 66 -5.98 -10.36 9.75
CA PHE A 66 -6.40 -9.34 8.79
C PHE A 66 -7.06 -9.96 7.56
N ILE A 67 -6.45 -10.98 6.97
CA ILE A 67 -6.97 -11.68 5.78
C ILE A 67 -8.34 -12.31 6.08
N ASP A 68 -8.49 -12.98 7.22
CA ASP A 68 -9.75 -13.61 7.61
C ASP A 68 -10.86 -12.57 7.82
N ALA A 69 -10.53 -11.42 8.43
CA ALA A 69 -11.49 -10.33 8.59
C ALA A 69 -11.93 -9.73 7.26
N VAL A 70 -10.99 -9.48 6.34
CA VAL A 70 -11.30 -8.98 4.99
C VAL A 70 -12.14 -9.99 4.21
N ALA A 71 -11.76 -11.26 4.21
CA ALA A 71 -12.51 -12.33 3.54
C ALA A 71 -13.95 -12.41 4.05
N SER A 72 -14.14 -12.32 5.37
CA SER A 72 -15.47 -12.31 5.99
C SER A 72 -16.31 -11.11 5.59
N VAL A 73 -15.73 -9.90 5.56
CA VAL A 73 -16.45 -8.67 5.19
C VAL A 73 -16.89 -8.68 3.73
N TYR A 74 -16.03 -9.16 2.83
CA TYR A 74 -16.30 -9.16 1.40
C TYR A 74 -16.98 -10.44 0.90
N GLY A 75 -17.18 -11.45 1.75
CA GLY A 75 -17.81 -12.70 1.37
C GLY A 75 -17.02 -13.54 0.38
N VAL A 76 -15.69 -13.48 0.45
CA VAL A 76 -14.77 -14.24 -0.39
C VAL A 76 -13.97 -15.24 0.43
N SER A 77 -13.33 -16.22 -0.21
CA SER A 77 -12.43 -17.11 0.53
C SER A 77 -11.10 -16.41 0.82
N ARG A 78 -10.42 -16.84 1.89
CA ARG A 78 -9.14 -16.24 2.30
C ARG A 78 -8.06 -16.31 1.23
N GLU A 79 -8.10 -17.33 0.37
CA GLU A 79 -7.17 -17.52 -0.76
C GLU A 79 -7.32 -16.44 -1.84
N ASN A 80 -8.43 -15.70 -1.82
CA ASN A 80 -8.69 -14.58 -2.73
C ASN A 80 -8.26 -13.23 -2.15
N VAL A 81 -7.61 -13.22 -0.97
CA VAL A 81 -7.16 -12.00 -0.31
C VAL A 81 -5.63 -11.99 -0.22
N PHE A 82 -5.04 -10.94 -0.72
CA PHE A 82 -3.61 -10.67 -0.59
C PHE A 82 -3.40 -9.35 0.15
N ALA A 83 -2.52 -9.36 1.14
CA ALA A 83 -2.17 -8.18 1.93
C ALA A 83 -0.72 -7.76 1.69
N GLY A 84 -0.48 -6.45 1.57
CA GLY A 84 0.86 -5.87 1.41
C GLY A 84 0.94 -4.50 2.07
N ASN A 85 2.12 -3.90 2.08
CA ASN A 85 2.39 -2.60 2.69
C ASN A 85 2.01 -1.44 1.76
N GLY A 86 0.71 -1.22 1.61
CA GLY A 86 0.18 -0.20 0.73
C GLY A 86 0.03 -0.65 -0.73
N SER A 87 -0.64 0.20 -1.51
CA SER A 87 -0.98 -0.11 -2.90
C SER A 87 0.23 -0.30 -3.80
N ASP A 88 1.31 0.44 -3.57
CA ASP A 88 2.49 0.43 -4.43
C ASP A 88 3.19 -0.93 -4.38
N GLU A 89 3.33 -1.51 -3.19
CA GLU A 89 3.89 -2.86 -3.05
C GLU A 89 2.96 -3.91 -3.68
N VAL A 90 1.66 -3.84 -3.39
CA VAL A 90 0.67 -4.78 -3.95
C VAL A 90 0.68 -4.71 -5.48
N LEU A 91 0.66 -3.51 -6.07
CA LEU A 91 0.73 -3.33 -7.51
C LEU A 91 2.04 -3.86 -8.09
N ALA A 92 3.19 -3.59 -7.46
CA ALA A 92 4.48 -4.09 -7.92
C ALA A 92 4.51 -5.62 -7.94
N ILE A 93 3.98 -6.28 -6.91
CA ILE A 93 3.89 -7.74 -6.84
C ILE A 93 2.92 -8.27 -7.91
N CYS A 94 1.75 -7.66 -8.08
CA CYS A 94 0.79 -8.05 -9.10
C CYS A 94 1.40 -7.96 -10.52
N TRP A 95 2.17 -6.92 -10.79
CA TRP A 95 2.81 -6.76 -12.08
C TRP A 95 3.87 -7.83 -12.34
N GLN A 96 4.65 -8.18 -11.34
CA GLN A 96 5.62 -9.26 -11.45
C GLN A 96 4.96 -10.64 -11.61
N ALA A 97 3.86 -10.87 -10.89
CA ALA A 97 3.19 -12.18 -10.89
C ALA A 97 2.28 -12.42 -12.09
N LEU A 98 1.61 -11.37 -12.61
CA LEU A 98 0.53 -11.52 -13.58
C LEU A 98 0.89 -11.00 -14.99
N TYR A 99 1.89 -10.12 -15.10
CA TYR A 99 2.25 -9.50 -16.37
C TYR A 99 3.50 -10.14 -16.95
N GLU A 100 3.32 -11.23 -17.65
CA GLU A 100 4.35 -11.90 -18.41
C GLU A 100 4.07 -11.78 -19.90
N LYS A 101 5.12 -11.66 -20.69
CA LYS A 101 5.03 -11.69 -22.15
C LYS A 101 4.55 -13.08 -22.59
N MET A 102 3.40 -13.17 -23.26
CA MET A 102 2.87 -14.41 -23.81
C MET A 102 3.16 -14.48 -25.31
N GLY A 103 4.16 -15.24 -25.69
CA GLY A 103 4.59 -15.36 -27.08
C GLY A 103 5.08 -14.02 -27.65
N ASN A 104 4.55 -13.61 -28.82
CA ASN A 104 4.87 -12.34 -29.46
C ASN A 104 3.94 -11.19 -29.08
N THR A 105 3.02 -11.39 -28.15
CA THR A 105 2.03 -10.37 -27.76
C THR A 105 2.48 -9.69 -26.47
N ASP A 106 2.69 -8.40 -26.54
CA ASP A 106 2.96 -7.59 -25.35
C ASP A 106 1.66 -7.35 -24.57
N LYS A 107 1.65 -7.66 -23.28
CA LYS A 107 0.57 -7.24 -22.39
C LYS A 107 0.70 -5.74 -22.16
N LYS A 108 -0.39 -5.02 -22.39
CA LYS A 108 -0.44 -3.56 -22.19
C LYS A 108 -1.16 -3.24 -20.90
N VAL A 109 -0.64 -2.27 -20.16
CA VAL A 109 -1.31 -1.68 -19.00
C VAL A 109 -1.84 -0.33 -19.44
N LEU A 110 -3.14 -0.10 -19.23
CA LEU A 110 -3.74 1.21 -19.42
C LEU A 110 -3.64 1.97 -18.08
N MET A 111 -3.01 3.12 -18.14
CA MET A 111 -2.90 4.02 -16.98
C MET A 111 -3.65 5.32 -17.30
N PRO A 112 -4.36 5.92 -16.31
CA PRO A 112 -5.03 7.20 -16.47
C PRO A 112 -4.05 8.34 -16.68
#